data_84f048947e1df7aa646b459dc45fcca9
#
_entry.id   84f048947e1df7aa646b459dc45fcca9
#
_cell.length_a   1.000
_cell.length_b   1.000
_cell.length_c   1.000
_cell.angle_alpha   90.00
_cell.angle_beta   90.00
_cell.angle_gamma   90.00
#
_symmetry.space_group_name_H-M   'P 1'
#
loop_
_entity.id
_entity.type
_entity.pdbx_description
1 polymer ?
#
loop_
_entity_poly.entity_id
_entity_poly.type
_entity_poly.pdbx_seq_one_letter_code
_entity_poly.pdbx_strand_id
1 'polypeptide(L)'
;MEMETSVNVFGEPLEVCGGNPVTGFYRDGKCNTCEQDTGSHTVCIEVSSQFLEYSRFKGNDLSTPIPEFGFKGLKEGDTWCLCAARWMEALSSDRAPRVYLRRTHSKALEIVPMELLKPFALDLS
;
A
#
# COMPACT_ATOMS: atom_id res chain seq x y z
N MET A 1 19.12 -16.13 -13.04
CA MET A 1 17.67 -16.20 -13.19
C MET A 1 17.09 -14.79 -13.25
N GLU A 2 16.37 -14.52 -14.28
CA GLU A 2 15.76 -13.21 -14.44
C GLU A 2 14.54 -13.11 -13.53
N MET A 3 14.45 -12.03 -12.80
CA MET A 3 13.24 -11.73 -12.05
C MET A 3 12.22 -11.15 -13.01
N GLU A 4 10.99 -11.64 -12.93
CA GLU A 4 9.91 -11.06 -13.70
C GLU A 4 9.75 -9.59 -13.31
N THR A 5 9.57 -8.73 -14.31
CA THR A 5 9.29 -7.33 -14.05
C THR A 5 7.89 -7.21 -13.47
N SER A 6 7.80 -6.67 -12.26
CA SER A 6 6.51 -6.39 -11.64
C SER A 6 5.78 -5.30 -12.43
N VAL A 7 4.47 -5.46 -12.59
CA VAL A 7 3.66 -4.47 -13.28
C VAL A 7 2.60 -3.90 -12.35
N ASN A 8 2.18 -2.68 -12.63
CA ASN A 8 1.10 -2.02 -11.90
C ASN A 8 -0.27 -2.45 -12.44
N VAL A 9 -1.33 -1.86 -11.88
CA VAL A 9 -2.71 -2.22 -12.26
C VAL A 9 -3.06 -1.90 -13.71
N PHE A 10 -2.21 -1.13 -14.41
CA PHE A 10 -2.39 -0.83 -15.84
C PHE A 10 -1.55 -1.75 -16.74
N GLY A 11 -0.78 -2.68 -16.15
CA GLY A 11 0.11 -3.52 -16.94
C GLY A 11 1.42 -2.86 -17.32
N GLU A 12 1.72 -1.69 -16.77
CA GLU A 12 2.96 -0.95 -16.97
C GLU A 12 3.98 -1.30 -15.90
N PRO A 13 5.29 -1.00 -16.09
CA PRO A 13 6.26 -1.26 -15.03
C PRO A 13 5.86 -0.59 -13.72
N LEU A 14 6.00 -1.34 -12.62
CA LEU A 14 5.63 -0.86 -11.30
C LEU A 14 6.55 0.27 -10.85
N GLU A 15 5.98 1.41 -10.47
CA GLU A 15 6.74 2.56 -9.98
C GLU A 15 7.02 2.44 -8.48
N VAL A 16 8.03 3.16 -8.01
CA VAL A 16 8.39 3.23 -6.60
C VAL A 16 7.25 3.88 -5.80
N CYS A 17 6.85 3.24 -4.70
CA CYS A 17 5.84 3.78 -3.79
C CYS A 17 6.47 4.77 -2.83
N GLY A 18 7.58 4.42 -2.20
CA GLY A 18 8.26 5.35 -1.30
C GLY A 18 9.55 4.79 -0.72
N GLY A 19 10.50 5.70 -0.44
CA GLY A 19 11.79 5.38 0.11
C GLY A 19 12.08 5.96 1.48
N ASN A 20 11.20 6.82 2.01
CA ASN A 20 11.41 7.41 3.33
C ASN A 20 10.05 7.67 4.01
N PRO A 21 9.56 6.74 4.83
CA PRO A 21 10.23 5.47 5.16
C PRO A 21 10.23 4.50 3.98
N VAL A 22 11.21 3.61 3.97
CA VAL A 22 11.24 2.55 2.95
C VAL A 22 10.05 1.63 3.17
N THR A 23 9.27 1.41 2.13
CA THR A 23 8.04 0.63 2.18
C THR A 23 8.14 -0.63 1.33
N GLY A 24 7.10 -1.49 1.40
CA GLY A 24 6.99 -2.70 0.64
C GLY A 24 7.35 -3.95 1.43
N PHE A 25 6.83 -5.09 1.01
CA PHE A 25 7.11 -6.38 1.65
C PHE A 25 8.62 -6.65 1.70
N TYR A 26 9.35 -6.30 0.62
CA TYR A 26 10.79 -6.47 0.53
C TYR A 26 11.59 -5.29 1.04
N ARG A 27 10.94 -4.22 1.47
CA ARG A 27 11.58 -2.96 1.86
C ARG A 27 12.47 -2.39 0.75
N ASP A 28 12.02 -2.52 -0.50
CA ASP A 28 12.74 -2.00 -1.68
C ASP A 28 12.09 -0.72 -2.23
N GLY A 29 11.11 -0.17 -1.54
CA GLY A 29 10.39 1.03 -1.94
C GLY A 29 9.26 0.79 -2.92
N LYS A 30 9.10 -0.44 -3.41
CA LYS A 30 8.05 -0.82 -4.35
C LYS A 30 7.07 -1.79 -3.70
N CYS A 31 5.83 -1.78 -4.17
CA CYS A 31 4.80 -2.69 -3.67
C CYS A 31 4.90 -4.05 -4.37
N ASN A 32 6.11 -4.61 -4.41
CA ASN A 32 6.36 -5.95 -4.91
C ASN A 32 5.77 -6.99 -3.97
N THR A 33 5.41 -8.13 -4.52
CA THR A 33 4.80 -9.20 -3.73
C THR A 33 5.25 -10.57 -4.24
N CYS A 34 4.97 -11.59 -3.44
CA CYS A 34 5.25 -12.99 -3.77
C CYS A 34 4.29 -13.86 -2.97
N GLU A 35 4.38 -15.18 -3.16
CA GLU A 35 3.50 -16.12 -2.46
C GLU A 35 3.63 -16.07 -0.94
N GLN A 36 4.81 -15.71 -0.41
CA GLN A 36 5.03 -15.60 1.02
C GLN A 36 4.39 -14.33 1.60
N ASP A 37 4.05 -13.36 0.77
CA ASP A 37 3.38 -12.14 1.21
C ASP A 37 1.87 -12.40 1.30
N THR A 38 1.46 -13.10 2.34
CA THR A 38 0.05 -13.50 2.53
C THR A 38 -0.88 -12.29 2.70
N GLY A 39 -0.34 -11.17 3.19
CA GLY A 39 -1.11 -9.93 3.33
C GLY A 39 -1.29 -9.18 2.03
N SER A 40 -0.54 -9.56 0.98
CA SER A 40 -0.53 -8.85 -0.31
C SER A 40 -0.34 -7.34 -0.12
N HIS A 41 0.87 -6.93 0.27
CA HIS A 41 1.21 -5.51 0.50
C HIS A 41 1.42 -4.81 -0.84
N THR A 42 0.33 -4.69 -1.60
CA THR A 42 0.36 -4.33 -3.02
C THR A 42 -0.25 -2.97 -3.33
N VAL A 43 -0.96 -2.34 -2.39
CA VAL A 43 -1.65 -1.07 -2.64
C VAL A 43 -0.78 0.07 -2.12
N CYS A 44 -0.32 0.94 -3.02
CA CYS A 44 0.45 2.12 -2.62
C CYS A 44 -0.52 3.23 -2.22
N ILE A 45 -0.48 3.62 -0.95
CA ILE A 45 -1.37 4.63 -0.39
C ILE A 45 -0.61 5.89 -0.03
N GLU A 46 -1.36 7.02 0.01
CA GLU A 46 -0.93 8.21 0.72
C GLU A 46 -1.62 8.19 2.08
N VAL A 47 -0.82 8.23 3.14
CA VAL A 47 -1.32 8.07 4.50
C VAL A 47 -2.08 9.32 4.94
N SER A 48 -3.29 9.12 5.49
CA SER A 48 -4.06 10.19 6.14
C SER A 48 -4.10 9.94 7.64
N SER A 49 -4.29 11.01 8.43
CA SER A 49 -4.41 10.86 9.88
C SER A 49 -5.63 10.01 10.26
N GLN A 50 -6.73 10.17 9.53
CA GLN A 50 -7.95 9.38 9.76
C GLN A 50 -7.71 7.89 9.53
N PHE A 51 -6.97 7.55 8.47
CA PHE A 51 -6.63 6.17 8.20
C PHE A 51 -5.72 5.59 9.30
N LEU A 52 -4.74 6.37 9.76
CA LEU A 52 -3.82 5.90 10.80
C LEU A 52 -4.56 5.59 12.11
N GLU A 53 -5.50 6.44 12.50
CA GLU A 53 -6.33 6.21 13.70
C GLU A 53 -7.16 4.95 13.53
N TYR A 54 -7.81 4.80 12.37
CA TYR A 54 -8.63 3.63 12.07
C TYR A 54 -7.80 2.34 12.09
N SER A 55 -6.63 2.37 11.43
CA SER A 55 -5.76 1.21 11.33
C SER A 55 -5.25 0.78 12.71
N ARG A 56 -4.90 1.75 13.56
CA ARG A 56 -4.48 1.47 14.93
C ARG A 56 -5.62 0.81 15.72
N PHE A 57 -6.82 1.34 15.59
CA PHE A 57 -8.01 0.79 16.26
C PHE A 57 -8.27 -0.65 15.83
N LYS A 58 -8.03 -0.99 14.55
CA LYS A 58 -8.26 -2.32 14.01
C LYS A 58 -7.09 -3.28 14.26
N GLY A 59 -6.10 -2.86 15.03
CA GLY A 59 -4.99 -3.73 15.41
C GLY A 59 -3.79 -3.70 14.48
N ASN A 60 -3.77 -2.80 13.50
CA ASN A 60 -2.64 -2.61 12.59
C ASN A 60 -2.05 -1.22 12.82
N ASP A 61 -1.34 -1.05 13.92
CA ASP A 61 -0.76 0.24 14.30
C ASP A 61 0.44 0.56 13.42
N LEU A 62 0.28 1.52 12.51
CA LEU A 62 1.33 1.97 11.61
C LEU A 62 2.00 3.27 12.05
N SER A 63 1.50 3.88 13.12
CA SER A 63 2.00 5.18 13.57
C SER A 63 3.02 5.11 14.70
N THR A 64 3.06 4.01 15.47
CA THR A 64 4.00 3.86 16.57
C THR A 64 5.36 3.36 16.06
N PRO A 65 6.46 4.07 16.38
CA PRO A 65 7.79 3.59 15.98
C PRO A 65 8.14 2.24 16.61
N ILE A 66 8.85 1.41 15.85
CA ILE A 66 9.37 0.13 16.33
C ILE A 66 10.88 0.14 16.05
N PRO A 67 11.69 0.69 17.00
CA PRO A 67 13.13 0.84 16.77
C PRO A 67 13.87 -0.46 16.46
N GLU A 68 13.41 -1.59 17.02
CA GLU A 68 14.02 -2.90 16.79
C GLU A 68 14.03 -3.28 15.31
N PHE A 69 13.04 -2.79 14.54
CA PHE A 69 12.91 -3.06 13.12
C PHE A 69 13.31 -1.87 12.26
N GLY A 70 13.82 -0.80 12.86
CA GLY A 70 14.15 0.41 12.13
C GLY A 70 12.93 1.15 11.60
N PHE A 71 11.74 0.83 12.09
CA PHE A 71 10.49 1.44 11.65
C PHE A 71 10.23 2.71 12.43
N LYS A 72 10.12 3.84 11.72
CA LYS A 72 9.96 5.17 12.34
C LYS A 72 8.52 5.54 12.64
N GLY A 73 7.55 4.71 12.22
CA GLY A 73 6.13 5.06 12.26
C GLY A 73 5.75 5.94 11.09
N LEU A 74 4.50 5.82 10.65
CA LEU A 74 3.97 6.62 9.55
C LEU A 74 3.26 7.85 10.07
N LYS A 75 3.27 8.91 9.28
CA LYS A 75 2.56 10.15 9.56
C LYS A 75 1.84 10.60 8.29
N GLU A 76 0.90 11.51 8.44
CA GLU A 76 0.12 12.04 7.31
C GLU A 76 1.05 12.51 6.19
N GLY A 77 0.73 12.10 4.97
CA GLY A 77 1.50 12.44 3.78
C GLY A 77 2.54 11.40 3.38
N ASP A 78 2.89 10.47 4.26
CA ASP A 78 3.81 9.39 3.92
C ASP A 78 3.15 8.44 2.92
N THR A 79 3.97 7.71 2.16
CA THR A 79 3.48 6.64 1.27
C THR A 79 3.80 5.29 1.88
N TRP A 80 2.95 4.31 1.59
CA TRP A 80 3.10 2.99 2.18
C TRP A 80 2.47 1.93 1.28
N CYS A 81 3.09 0.76 1.20
CA CYS A 81 2.51 -0.39 0.53
C CYS A 81 1.62 -1.13 1.53
N LEU A 82 0.32 -0.88 1.44
CA LEU A 82 -0.67 -1.42 2.37
C LEU A 82 -1.15 -2.78 1.91
N CYS A 83 -1.43 -3.64 2.88
CA CYS A 83 -2.13 -4.90 2.66
C CYS A 83 -3.47 -4.63 1.97
N ALA A 84 -3.72 -5.33 0.86
CA ALA A 84 -4.92 -5.08 0.05
C ALA A 84 -6.20 -5.35 0.83
N ALA A 85 -6.22 -6.38 1.68
CA ALA A 85 -7.39 -6.67 2.52
C ALA A 85 -7.62 -5.57 3.55
N ARG A 86 -6.55 -4.94 4.06
CA ARG A 86 -6.69 -3.81 4.98
C ARG A 86 -7.27 -2.59 4.29
N TRP A 87 -6.94 -2.38 3.01
CA TRP A 87 -7.54 -1.30 2.25
C TRP A 87 -9.04 -1.52 2.07
N MET A 88 -9.45 -2.75 1.74
CA MET A 88 -10.87 -3.11 1.62
C MET A 88 -11.62 -2.94 2.94
N GLU A 89 -10.99 -3.33 4.05
CA GLU A 89 -11.57 -3.14 5.38
C GLU A 89 -11.81 -1.65 5.65
N ALA A 90 -10.83 -0.81 5.33
CA ALA A 90 -10.95 0.64 5.51
C ALA A 90 -12.03 1.22 4.60
N LEU A 91 -12.14 0.72 3.37
CA LEU A 91 -13.17 1.16 2.43
C LEU A 91 -14.56 0.89 2.99
N SER A 92 -14.79 -0.28 3.56
CA SER A 92 -16.09 -0.65 4.13
C SER A 92 -16.47 0.20 5.34
N SER A 93 -15.50 0.83 5.98
CA SER A 93 -15.72 1.72 7.13
C SER A 93 -15.59 3.20 6.75
N ASP A 94 -15.54 3.51 5.47
CA ASP A 94 -15.39 4.88 4.94
C ASP A 94 -14.12 5.57 5.47
N ARG A 95 -13.03 4.80 5.53
CA ARG A 95 -11.73 5.28 6.00
C ARG A 95 -10.60 4.96 5.04
N ALA A 96 -10.91 4.54 3.81
CA ALA A 96 -9.90 4.18 2.83
C ALA A 96 -9.03 5.38 2.48
N PRO A 97 -7.68 5.23 2.49
CA PRO A 97 -6.79 6.30 2.09
C PRO A 97 -6.72 6.41 0.56
N ARG A 98 -6.20 7.53 0.07
CA ARG A 98 -5.94 7.73 -1.35
C ARG A 98 -4.86 6.79 -1.83
N VAL A 99 -4.88 6.46 -3.12
CA VAL A 99 -3.95 5.49 -3.70
C VAL A 99 -3.21 6.07 -4.91
N TYR A 100 -2.05 5.48 -5.22
CA TYR A 100 -1.32 5.74 -6.45
C TYR A 100 -1.39 4.49 -7.31
N LEU A 101 -2.18 4.53 -8.38
CA LEU A 101 -2.41 3.33 -9.20
C LEU A 101 -1.16 2.87 -9.94
N ARG A 102 -0.31 3.80 -10.41
CA ARG A 102 0.94 3.42 -11.09
C ARG A 102 1.96 2.78 -10.16
N ARG A 103 1.75 2.91 -8.85
CA ARG A 103 2.62 2.35 -7.82
C ARG A 103 1.97 1.17 -7.11
N THR A 104 0.80 0.75 -7.57
CA THR A 104 0.03 -0.37 -7.00
C THR A 104 0.22 -1.59 -7.89
N HIS A 105 0.67 -2.70 -7.29
CA HIS A 105 0.94 -3.93 -8.01
C HIS A 105 -0.34 -4.52 -8.61
N SER A 106 -0.23 -5.11 -9.80
CA SER A 106 -1.38 -5.73 -10.49
C SER A 106 -2.08 -6.79 -9.64
N LYS A 107 -1.37 -7.47 -8.76
CA LYS A 107 -1.96 -8.50 -7.89
C LYS A 107 -2.96 -7.93 -6.89
N ALA A 108 -2.94 -6.62 -6.62
CA ALA A 108 -3.95 -6.00 -5.79
C ALA A 108 -5.35 -6.23 -6.37
N LEU A 109 -5.47 -6.36 -7.69
CA LEU A 109 -6.75 -6.56 -8.35
C LEU A 109 -7.38 -7.93 -8.06
N GLU A 110 -6.62 -8.87 -7.50
CA GLU A 110 -7.17 -10.15 -7.05
C GLU A 110 -8.03 -9.98 -5.79
N ILE A 111 -7.83 -8.89 -5.06
CA ILE A 111 -8.52 -8.61 -3.80
C ILE A 111 -9.42 -7.39 -3.93
N VAL A 112 -8.96 -6.33 -4.63
CA VAL A 112 -9.68 -5.06 -4.75
C VAL A 112 -9.99 -4.80 -6.23
N PRO A 113 -11.27 -4.80 -6.63
CA PRO A 113 -11.62 -4.44 -8.02
C PRO A 113 -11.16 -3.04 -8.39
N MET A 114 -10.76 -2.86 -9.64
CA MET A 114 -10.26 -1.58 -10.14
C MET A 114 -11.28 -0.44 -9.92
N GLU A 115 -12.57 -0.72 -10.10
CA GLU A 115 -13.63 0.28 -9.94
C GLU A 115 -13.72 0.83 -8.52
N LEU A 116 -13.23 0.09 -7.52
CA LEU A 116 -13.19 0.57 -6.13
C LEU A 116 -11.95 1.42 -5.86
N LEU A 117 -10.86 1.16 -6.58
CA LEU A 117 -9.61 1.92 -6.42
C LEU A 117 -9.66 3.27 -7.14
N LYS A 118 -10.26 3.33 -8.33
CA LYS A 118 -10.24 4.53 -9.18
C LYS A 118 -10.71 5.81 -8.48
N PRO A 119 -11.81 5.81 -7.70
CA PRO A 119 -12.26 7.04 -7.05
C PRO A 119 -11.26 7.62 -6.06
N PHE A 120 -10.31 6.80 -5.56
CA PHE A 120 -9.31 7.20 -4.59
C PHE A 120 -7.96 7.51 -5.22
N ALA A 121 -7.83 7.42 -6.54
CA ALA A 121 -6.55 7.57 -7.22
C ALA A 121 -6.09 9.02 -7.25
N LEU A 122 -4.82 9.22 -6.90
CA LEU A 122 -4.17 10.54 -6.96
C LEU A 122 -3.45 10.76 -8.29
N ASP A 123 -3.14 9.68 -9.00
CA ASP A 123 -2.36 9.72 -10.24
C ASP A 123 -3.19 9.29 -11.47
N LEU A 124 -4.49 9.43 -11.40
CA LEU A 124 -5.40 9.18 -12.50
C LEU A 124 -5.89 10.53 -13.02
N SER A 125 -5.51 10.87 -14.23
CA SER A 125 -5.93 12.12 -14.86
C SER A 125 -7.05 11.90 -15.86
#